data_a40a4b091da05c53586426230f88fb37
#
_entry.id   a40a4b091da05c53586426230f88fb37
#
_cell.length_a   1.000
_cell.length_b   1.000
_cell.length_c   1.000
_cell.angle_alpha   90.00
_cell.angle_beta   90.00
_cell.angle_gamma   90.00
#
_symmetry.space_group_name_H-M   'P 1'
#
loop_
_entity.id
_entity.type
_entity.pdbx_description
1 polymer ?
#
loop_
_entity_poly.entity_id
_entity_poly.type
_entity_poly.pdbx_seq_one_letter_code
_entity_poly.pdbx_strand_id
1 'polypeptide(L)'
;EQVDINLFIFDSTKNLTLLKKKKIKEIISTFKKNYLILSKIDLIKNQYLLEQINKLNSDIFFSETFPISTKKKIGIKNLLEKISKDSSYREWVFKNNKNIVNKDINFIVSEITREKIFNLLNKELPYVIKVESSVKNDKKTVVVQQRILVLKDSQKAIIIGKSGAKIKDIGTRSRSDMEKVFNKKVFLDLKVLKKSALWKLMM
;
A
#
# COMPACT_ATOMS: atom_id res chain seq x y z
N GLU A 1 -8.91 -20.08 -6.77
CA GLU A 1 -8.63 -19.02 -7.75
C GLU A 1 -7.31 -19.35 -8.45
N GLN A 2 -7.31 -19.37 -9.79
CA GLN A 2 -6.08 -19.58 -10.55
C GLN A 2 -5.33 -18.26 -10.63
N VAL A 3 -4.17 -18.21 -10.00
CA VAL A 3 -3.21 -17.11 -10.09
C VAL A 3 -2.16 -17.48 -11.12
N ASP A 4 -1.88 -16.58 -12.09
CA ASP A 4 -0.87 -16.83 -13.14
C ASP A 4 0.55 -16.79 -12.57
N ILE A 5 0.81 -15.82 -11.70
CA ILE A 5 2.13 -15.54 -11.12
C ILE A 5 1.95 -15.18 -9.65
N ASN A 6 2.70 -15.83 -8.77
CA ASN A 6 2.79 -15.47 -7.36
C ASN A 6 4.05 -14.62 -7.14
N LEU A 7 3.87 -13.44 -6.52
CA LEU A 7 4.97 -12.53 -6.19
C LEU A 7 5.28 -12.61 -4.69
N PHE A 8 6.42 -13.17 -4.35
CA PHE A 8 6.91 -13.20 -2.99
C PHE A 8 7.82 -11.98 -2.74
N ILE A 9 7.31 -11.02 -1.95
CA ILE A 9 8.05 -9.77 -1.67
C ILE A 9 8.80 -9.90 -0.35
N PHE A 10 10.11 -9.73 -0.41
CA PHE A 10 11.00 -9.78 0.74
C PHE A 10 11.72 -8.43 0.94
N ASP A 11 11.75 -7.95 2.17
CA ASP A 11 12.50 -6.74 2.57
C ASP A 11 13.98 -7.10 2.72
N SER A 12 14.82 -6.66 1.78
CA SER A 12 16.26 -7.00 1.73
C SER A 12 17.06 -6.52 2.94
N THR A 13 16.53 -5.61 3.75
CA THR A 13 17.17 -5.16 4.99
C THR A 13 17.01 -6.15 6.14
N LYS A 14 16.21 -7.21 5.95
CA LYS A 14 15.87 -8.18 6.99
C LYS A 14 16.47 -9.56 6.71
N ASN A 15 16.70 -10.32 7.79
CA ASN A 15 17.09 -11.72 7.69
C ASN A 15 15.87 -12.64 7.77
N LEU A 16 15.88 -13.69 6.95
CA LEU A 16 14.87 -14.74 6.99
C LEU A 16 15.26 -15.83 7.99
N THR A 17 14.41 -16.07 8.98
CA THR A 17 14.61 -17.17 9.96
C THR A 17 14.23 -18.51 9.33
N LEU A 18 14.80 -19.63 9.84
CA LEU A 18 14.52 -20.99 9.37
C LEU A 18 13.03 -21.35 9.41
N LEU A 19 12.32 -20.97 10.48
CA LEU A 19 10.86 -21.20 10.61
C LEU A 19 10.06 -20.48 9.54
N LYS A 20 10.44 -19.24 9.20
CA LYS A 20 9.79 -18.50 8.12
C LYS A 20 10.06 -19.12 6.75
N LYS A 21 11.29 -19.63 6.50
CA LYS A 21 11.64 -20.33 5.28
C LYS A 21 10.76 -21.55 5.04
N LYS A 22 10.52 -22.39 6.06
CA LYS A 22 9.66 -23.57 5.96
C LYS A 22 8.24 -23.21 5.53
N LYS A 23 7.62 -22.22 6.21
CA LYS A 23 6.27 -21.73 5.85
C LYS A 23 6.20 -21.16 4.43
N ILE A 24 7.22 -20.43 3.99
CA ILE A 24 7.29 -19.87 2.65
C ILE A 24 7.36 -20.99 1.61
N LYS A 25 8.20 -22.00 1.84
CA LYS A 25 8.33 -23.17 0.95
C LYS A 25 7.01 -23.91 0.78
N GLU A 26 6.27 -24.10 1.86
CA GLU A 26 4.93 -24.72 1.85
C GLU A 26 3.94 -23.88 0.99
N ILE A 27 3.91 -22.56 1.16
CA ILE A 27 3.03 -21.68 0.38
C ILE A 27 3.44 -21.64 -1.10
N ILE A 28 4.72 -21.49 -1.39
CA ILE A 28 5.24 -21.37 -2.75
C ILE A 28 5.01 -22.64 -3.57
N SER A 29 5.10 -23.83 -2.94
CA SER A 29 4.86 -25.11 -3.62
C SER A 29 3.43 -25.27 -4.17
N THR A 30 2.48 -24.46 -3.72
CA THR A 30 1.09 -24.48 -4.21
C THR A 30 0.90 -23.73 -5.54
N PHE A 31 1.90 -22.93 -5.97
CA PHE A 31 1.81 -22.11 -7.16
C PHE A 31 2.79 -22.58 -8.25
N LYS A 32 2.38 -22.50 -9.52
CA LYS A 32 3.20 -22.94 -10.67
C LYS A 32 4.36 -21.99 -10.98
N LYS A 33 4.12 -20.67 -10.89
CA LYS A 33 5.13 -19.64 -11.15
C LYS A 33 5.29 -18.75 -9.92
N ASN A 34 6.51 -18.70 -9.39
CA ASN A 34 6.84 -17.92 -8.22
C ASN A 34 8.00 -16.98 -8.52
N TYR A 35 7.80 -15.67 -8.31
CA TYR A 35 8.85 -14.68 -8.44
C TYR A 35 9.27 -14.17 -7.07
N LEU A 36 10.57 -14.10 -6.84
CA LEU A 36 11.15 -13.44 -5.67
C LEU A 36 11.37 -11.95 -5.98
N ILE A 37 10.77 -11.10 -5.19
CA ILE A 37 10.95 -9.65 -5.26
C ILE A 37 11.76 -9.21 -4.03
N LEU A 38 13.02 -8.84 -4.24
CA LEU A 38 13.86 -8.27 -3.20
C LEU A 38 13.66 -6.76 -3.16
N SER A 39 12.92 -6.26 -2.18
CA SER A 39 12.58 -4.84 -2.06
C SER A 39 13.60 -4.06 -1.24
N LYS A 40 13.63 -2.73 -1.39
CA LYS A 40 14.51 -1.80 -0.66
C LYS A 40 16.01 -2.02 -0.87
N ILE A 41 16.41 -2.44 -2.06
CA ILE A 41 17.84 -2.67 -2.38
C ILE A 41 18.70 -1.42 -2.27
N ASP A 42 18.09 -0.24 -2.31
CA ASP A 42 18.74 1.06 -2.11
C ASP A 42 19.29 1.27 -0.68
N LEU A 43 18.92 0.42 0.26
CA LEU A 43 19.33 0.48 1.67
C LEU A 43 20.41 -0.54 2.03
N ILE A 44 20.86 -1.37 1.09
CA ILE A 44 21.89 -2.41 1.32
C ILE A 44 23.01 -2.34 0.29
N LYS A 45 24.15 -2.93 0.62
CA LYS A 45 25.28 -3.05 -0.31
C LYS A 45 25.05 -4.18 -1.31
N ASN A 46 25.60 -4.03 -2.53
CA ASN A 46 25.44 -5.03 -3.60
C ASN A 46 25.96 -6.43 -3.20
N GLN A 47 27.07 -6.51 -2.49
CA GLN A 47 27.59 -7.80 -2.00
C GLN A 47 26.57 -8.51 -1.12
N TYR A 48 25.96 -7.80 -0.17
CA TYR A 48 24.93 -8.37 0.71
C TYR A 48 23.66 -8.76 -0.07
N LEU A 49 23.30 -8.00 -1.11
CA LEU A 49 22.20 -8.37 -2.00
C LEU A 49 22.45 -9.70 -2.71
N LEU A 50 23.65 -9.92 -3.25
CA LEU A 50 24.02 -11.18 -3.90
C LEU A 50 24.01 -12.37 -2.92
N GLU A 51 24.49 -12.19 -1.71
CA GLU A 51 24.41 -13.20 -0.66
C GLU A 51 22.95 -13.56 -0.31
N GLN A 52 22.08 -12.57 -0.21
CA GLN A 52 20.64 -12.77 0.04
C GLN A 52 19.97 -13.54 -1.11
N ILE A 53 20.26 -13.20 -2.37
CA ILE A 53 19.75 -13.89 -3.55
C ILE A 53 20.16 -15.35 -3.53
N ASN A 54 21.44 -15.63 -3.33
CA ASN A 54 21.97 -16.99 -3.30
C ASN A 54 21.33 -17.81 -2.16
N LYS A 55 21.25 -17.22 -0.96
CA LYS A 55 20.69 -17.88 0.22
C LYS A 55 19.19 -18.17 0.11
N LEU A 56 18.44 -17.34 -0.59
CA LEU A 56 17.00 -17.56 -0.79
C LEU A 56 16.77 -18.59 -1.89
N ASN A 57 17.49 -18.51 -3.00
CA ASN A 57 17.33 -19.41 -4.12
C ASN A 57 17.91 -20.83 -3.87
N SER A 58 18.87 -21.00 -2.92
CA SER A 58 19.36 -22.33 -2.53
C SER A 58 18.33 -23.16 -1.78
N ASP A 59 17.46 -22.49 -1.01
CA ASP A 59 16.49 -23.18 -0.15
C ASP A 59 15.08 -23.27 -0.75
N ILE A 60 14.75 -22.33 -1.65
CA ILE A 60 13.42 -22.17 -2.20
C ILE A 60 13.53 -21.90 -3.71
N PHE A 61 12.82 -22.68 -4.51
CA PHE A 61 12.83 -22.48 -5.95
C PHE A 61 11.93 -21.32 -6.36
N PHE A 62 12.53 -20.28 -6.94
CA PHE A 62 11.85 -19.19 -7.62
C PHE A 62 12.14 -19.25 -9.11
N SER A 63 11.11 -19.04 -9.94
CA SER A 63 11.27 -19.00 -11.40
C SER A 63 12.10 -17.79 -11.84
N GLU A 64 11.98 -16.69 -11.15
CA GLU A 64 12.69 -15.43 -11.42
C GLU A 64 12.94 -14.66 -10.11
N THR A 65 13.99 -13.83 -10.12
CA THR A 65 14.33 -12.96 -8.98
C THR A 65 14.52 -11.53 -9.44
N PHE A 66 13.79 -10.61 -8.81
CA PHE A 66 13.80 -9.18 -9.14
C PHE A 66 14.25 -8.34 -7.94
N PRO A 67 15.48 -7.82 -7.95
CA PRO A 67 15.91 -6.80 -7.01
C PRO A 67 15.31 -5.45 -7.42
N ILE A 68 14.55 -4.83 -6.49
CA ILE A 68 13.86 -3.57 -6.75
C ILE A 68 14.06 -2.52 -5.66
N SER A 69 14.00 -1.26 -6.05
CA SER A 69 13.76 -0.12 -5.16
C SER A 69 12.58 0.70 -5.67
N THR A 70 11.48 0.68 -4.96
CA THR A 70 10.32 1.52 -5.29
C THR A 70 10.65 3.00 -5.10
N LYS A 71 11.45 3.35 -4.09
CA LYS A 71 11.90 4.72 -3.80
C LYS A 71 12.74 5.30 -4.94
N LYS A 72 13.69 4.51 -5.48
CA LYS A 72 14.57 4.92 -6.59
C LYS A 72 14.06 4.48 -7.96
N LYS A 73 12.92 3.79 -8.04
CA LYS A 73 12.32 3.23 -9.26
C LYS A 73 13.26 2.26 -10.02
N ILE A 74 14.18 1.59 -9.29
CA ILE A 74 15.10 0.61 -9.86
C ILE A 74 14.40 -0.74 -10.00
N GLY A 75 14.59 -1.44 -11.13
CA GLY A 75 14.10 -2.80 -11.38
C GLY A 75 12.59 -2.93 -11.63
N ILE A 76 11.79 -1.87 -11.44
CA ILE A 76 10.33 -1.92 -11.57
C ILE A 76 9.91 -2.20 -13.02
N LYS A 77 10.56 -1.57 -14.00
CA LYS A 77 10.23 -1.74 -15.42
C LYS A 77 10.42 -3.20 -15.85
N ASN A 78 11.55 -3.80 -15.53
CA ASN A 78 11.86 -5.19 -15.87
C ASN A 78 10.87 -6.17 -15.21
N LEU A 79 10.48 -5.92 -13.95
CA LEU A 79 9.46 -6.71 -13.27
C LEU A 79 8.12 -6.64 -14.00
N LEU A 80 7.66 -5.44 -14.36
CA LEU A 80 6.37 -5.25 -15.07
C LEU A 80 6.37 -5.88 -16.46
N GLU A 81 7.45 -5.74 -17.23
CA GLU A 81 7.61 -6.35 -18.52
C GLU A 81 7.55 -7.89 -18.43
N LYS A 82 8.21 -8.48 -17.42
CA LYS A 82 8.18 -9.92 -17.21
C LYS A 82 6.81 -10.41 -16.76
N ILE A 83 6.13 -9.70 -15.85
CA ILE A 83 4.76 -10.02 -15.46
C ILE A 83 3.84 -9.97 -16.68
N SER A 84 3.93 -8.93 -17.50
CA SER A 84 3.10 -8.79 -18.70
C SER A 84 3.33 -9.93 -19.69
N LYS A 85 4.59 -10.34 -19.91
CA LYS A 85 4.95 -11.46 -20.79
C LYS A 85 4.46 -12.82 -20.31
N ASP A 86 4.52 -13.04 -19.00
CA ASP A 86 4.23 -14.35 -18.39
C ASP A 86 2.79 -14.51 -17.91
N SER A 87 1.99 -13.43 -17.93
CA SER A 87 0.56 -13.48 -17.63
C SER A 87 -0.23 -14.06 -18.79
N SER A 88 -1.24 -14.86 -18.46
CA SER A 88 -2.14 -15.45 -19.46
C SER A 88 -3.02 -14.37 -20.09
N TYR A 89 -3.15 -14.39 -21.41
CA TYR A 89 -4.12 -13.53 -22.09
C TYR A 89 -5.54 -14.05 -21.82
N ARG A 90 -6.35 -13.25 -21.11
CA ARG A 90 -7.75 -13.56 -20.80
C ARG A 90 -8.56 -12.29 -20.57
N GLU A 91 -9.88 -12.42 -20.56
CA GLU A 91 -10.77 -11.31 -20.21
C GLU A 91 -10.46 -10.77 -18.83
N TRP A 92 -10.65 -9.45 -18.67
CA TRP A 92 -10.51 -8.79 -17.38
C TRP A 92 -11.47 -9.38 -16.34
N VAL A 93 -10.95 -9.74 -15.17
CA VAL A 93 -11.76 -10.24 -14.05
C VAL A 93 -12.80 -9.19 -13.62
N PHE A 94 -12.45 -7.91 -13.75
CA PHE A 94 -13.36 -6.80 -13.50
C PHE A 94 -13.90 -6.24 -14.81
N LYS A 95 -15.10 -6.66 -15.19
CA LYS A 95 -15.75 -6.30 -16.48
C LYS A 95 -16.08 -4.82 -16.63
N ASN A 96 -16.13 -4.05 -15.55
CA ASN A 96 -16.40 -2.59 -15.59
C ASN A 96 -15.09 -1.81 -15.51
N ASN A 97 -14.64 -1.30 -16.66
CA ASN A 97 -13.44 -0.44 -16.80
C ASN A 97 -13.49 0.86 -15.95
N LYS A 98 -14.60 1.17 -15.30
CA LYS A 98 -14.75 2.34 -14.42
C LYS A 98 -14.19 2.12 -13.01
N ASN A 99 -14.02 0.86 -12.58
CA ASN A 99 -13.51 0.54 -11.26
C ASN A 99 -12.18 -0.20 -11.40
N ILE A 100 -11.08 0.54 -11.32
CA ILE A 100 -9.71 -0.01 -11.28
C ILE A 100 -9.50 -0.90 -10.04
N VAL A 101 -10.37 -0.77 -9.04
CA VAL A 101 -10.30 -1.49 -7.76
C VAL A 101 -11.68 -2.04 -7.43
N ASN A 102 -11.76 -3.31 -7.00
CA ASN A 102 -12.99 -3.91 -6.45
C ASN A 102 -13.28 -3.38 -5.03
N LYS A 103 -13.28 -2.08 -4.87
CA LYS A 103 -13.55 -1.40 -3.61
C LYS A 103 -14.49 -0.23 -3.81
N ASP A 104 -15.31 0.02 -2.80
CA ASP A 104 -16.19 1.16 -2.72
C ASP A 104 -15.41 2.48 -2.82
N ILE A 105 -16.05 3.50 -3.40
CA ILE A 105 -15.49 4.84 -3.55
C ILE A 105 -15.06 5.45 -2.20
N ASN A 106 -15.78 5.15 -1.12
CA ASN A 106 -15.43 5.60 0.22
C ASN A 106 -14.08 5.03 0.66
N PHE A 107 -13.78 3.77 0.30
CA PHE A 107 -12.48 3.18 0.55
C PHE A 107 -11.37 3.90 -0.23
N ILE A 108 -11.58 4.19 -1.52
CA ILE A 108 -10.58 4.86 -2.38
C ILE A 108 -10.21 6.23 -1.80
N VAL A 109 -11.20 7.06 -1.45
CA VAL A 109 -10.92 8.39 -0.86
C VAL A 109 -10.30 8.30 0.53
N SER A 110 -10.62 7.26 1.31
CA SER A 110 -9.97 7.00 2.59
C SER A 110 -8.48 6.71 2.42
N GLU A 111 -8.12 5.86 1.45
CA GLU A 111 -6.73 5.51 1.17
C GLU A 111 -5.92 6.68 0.60
N ILE A 112 -6.52 7.56 -0.21
CA ILE A 112 -5.88 8.82 -0.65
C ILE A 112 -5.45 9.65 0.56
N THR A 113 -6.35 9.85 1.52
CA THR A 113 -6.01 10.62 2.73
C THR A 113 -5.03 9.88 3.62
N ARG A 114 -5.15 8.56 3.77
CA ARG A 114 -4.22 7.75 4.52
C ARG A 114 -2.80 7.80 3.96
N GLU A 115 -2.66 7.80 2.63
CA GLU A 115 -1.37 7.98 1.97
C GLU A 115 -0.74 9.35 2.29
N LYS A 116 -1.52 10.44 2.29
CA LYS A 116 -0.98 11.77 2.66
C LYS A 116 -0.55 11.83 4.11
N ILE A 117 -1.32 11.21 5.01
CA ILE A 117 -0.92 11.05 6.41
C ILE A 117 0.39 10.27 6.51
N PHE A 118 0.52 9.16 5.76
CA PHE A 118 1.73 8.34 5.74
C PHE A 118 2.97 9.11 5.28
N ASN A 119 2.82 9.93 4.24
CA ASN A 119 3.93 10.69 3.65
C ASN A 119 4.35 11.91 4.48
N LEU A 120 3.43 12.50 5.25
CA LEU A 120 3.66 13.73 6.01
C LEU A 120 3.97 13.50 7.49
N LEU A 121 3.73 12.31 8.00
CA LEU A 121 3.96 11.97 9.40
C LEU A 121 5.02 10.88 9.55
N ASN A 122 5.74 10.89 10.68
CA ASN A 122 6.81 9.93 10.97
C ASN A 122 6.30 8.47 11.05
N LYS A 123 7.18 7.55 10.72
CA LYS A 123 7.02 6.13 10.35
C LYS A 123 6.07 5.24 11.19
N GLU A 124 5.72 5.58 12.42
CA GLU A 124 4.95 4.67 13.30
C GLU A 124 3.46 4.99 13.42
N LEU A 125 3.08 6.25 13.21
CA LEU A 125 1.69 6.71 13.32
C LEU A 125 0.72 6.12 12.27
N PRO A 126 1.11 5.94 11.00
CA PRO A 126 0.19 5.53 9.95
C PRO A 126 -0.44 4.15 10.14
N TYR A 127 0.22 3.25 10.86
CA TYR A 127 -0.25 1.87 11.06
C TYR A 127 -1.42 1.75 12.07
N VAL A 128 -1.61 2.77 12.89
CA VAL A 128 -2.66 2.78 13.94
C VAL A 128 -3.79 3.75 13.62
N ILE A 129 -3.74 4.41 12.46
CA ILE A 129 -4.73 5.38 12.02
C ILE A 129 -5.71 4.70 11.05
N LYS A 130 -7.00 4.90 11.28
CA LYS A 130 -8.06 4.54 10.33
C LYS A 130 -8.69 5.82 9.78
N VAL A 131 -8.94 5.86 8.48
CA VAL A 131 -9.72 6.92 7.85
C VAL A 131 -11.07 6.33 7.43
N GLU A 132 -12.15 6.92 7.91
CA GLU A 132 -13.51 6.59 7.50
C GLU A 132 -14.04 7.73 6.63
N SER A 133 -14.69 7.37 5.52
CA SER A 133 -15.18 8.34 4.55
C SER A 133 -16.65 8.11 4.22
N SER A 134 -17.34 9.21 3.91
CA SER A 134 -18.66 9.21 3.29
C SER A 134 -18.62 10.17 2.12
N VAL A 135 -19.04 9.70 0.95
CA VAL A 135 -19.02 10.45 -0.31
C VAL A 135 -20.44 10.69 -0.78
N LYS A 136 -20.77 11.97 -1.03
CA LYS A 136 -22.01 12.37 -1.73
C LYS A 136 -21.60 13.01 -3.06
N ASN A 137 -22.02 12.40 -4.16
CA ASN A 137 -21.65 12.85 -5.51
C ASN A 137 -22.84 13.56 -6.16
N ASP A 138 -22.81 14.89 -6.15
CA ASP A 138 -23.77 15.72 -6.84
C ASP A 138 -23.34 16.02 -8.29
N LYS A 139 -24.25 16.58 -9.10
CA LYS A 139 -24.00 16.84 -10.54
C LYS A 139 -22.73 17.68 -10.78
N LYS A 140 -22.49 18.70 -9.95
CA LYS A 140 -21.37 19.65 -10.13
C LYS A 140 -20.21 19.47 -9.16
N THR A 141 -20.44 18.93 -7.97
CA THR A 141 -19.48 18.90 -6.87
C THR A 141 -19.56 17.58 -6.13
N VAL A 142 -18.45 17.09 -5.65
CA VAL A 142 -18.39 15.92 -4.77
C VAL A 142 -18.13 16.39 -3.34
N VAL A 143 -18.99 16.00 -2.40
CA VAL A 143 -18.79 16.28 -0.98
C VAL A 143 -18.23 15.02 -0.32
N VAL A 144 -17.04 15.15 0.28
CA VAL A 144 -16.34 14.07 0.99
C VAL A 144 -16.22 14.46 2.45
N GLN A 145 -16.83 13.67 3.33
CA GLN A 145 -16.68 13.81 4.77
C GLN A 145 -15.78 12.71 5.28
N GLN A 146 -14.72 13.07 5.99
CA GLN A 146 -13.75 12.11 6.52
C GLN A 146 -13.51 12.28 8.02
N ARG A 147 -13.32 11.12 8.68
CA ARG A 147 -12.94 11.02 10.08
C ARG A 147 -11.61 10.27 10.16
N ILE A 148 -10.57 10.96 10.60
CA ILE A 148 -9.27 10.34 10.95
C ILE A 148 -9.37 9.88 12.40
N LEU A 149 -9.34 8.58 12.61
CA LEU A 149 -9.51 7.95 13.91
C LEU A 149 -8.15 7.60 14.49
N VAL A 150 -7.90 8.04 15.71
CA VAL A 150 -6.67 7.80 16.47
C VAL A 150 -6.96 7.19 17.84
N LEU A 151 -5.97 6.54 18.45
CA LEU A 151 -6.10 5.89 19.75
C LEU A 151 -5.71 6.80 20.91
N LYS A 152 -4.81 7.78 20.69
CA LYS A 152 -4.24 8.64 21.72
C LYS A 152 -4.36 10.12 21.36
N ASP A 153 -4.51 10.99 22.36
CA ASP A 153 -4.55 12.45 22.16
C ASP A 153 -3.24 12.99 21.59
N SER A 154 -2.09 12.40 21.97
CA SER A 154 -0.80 12.73 21.37
C SER A 154 -0.77 12.48 19.85
N GLN A 155 -1.40 11.42 19.37
CA GLN A 155 -1.52 11.15 17.93
C GLN A 155 -2.41 12.19 17.23
N LYS A 156 -3.52 12.58 17.90
CA LYS A 156 -4.40 13.66 17.41
C LYS A 156 -3.62 14.98 17.27
N ALA A 157 -2.86 15.36 18.29
CA ALA A 157 -2.04 16.57 18.26
C ALA A 157 -0.99 16.54 17.11
N ILE A 158 -0.35 15.40 16.87
CA ILE A 158 0.64 15.24 15.80
C ILE A 158 0.00 15.41 14.41
N ILE A 159 -1.22 14.89 14.19
CA ILE A 159 -1.94 14.99 12.90
C ILE A 159 -2.43 16.41 12.66
N ILE A 160 -2.95 17.07 13.69
CA ILE A 160 -3.41 18.46 13.60
C ILE A 160 -2.21 19.38 13.35
N GLY A 161 -1.11 19.18 14.09
CA GLY A 161 0.08 20.01 14.02
C GLY A 161 -0.12 21.39 14.65
N LYS A 162 0.95 22.18 14.67
CA LYS A 162 0.92 23.55 15.25
C LYS A 162 -0.11 24.39 14.48
N SER A 163 -1.06 24.97 15.21
CA SER A 163 -2.15 25.81 14.65
C SER A 163 -2.91 25.15 13.47
N GLY A 164 -2.98 23.82 13.42
CA GLY A 164 -3.69 23.11 12.35
C GLY A 164 -2.94 23.01 11.02
N ALA A 165 -1.67 23.39 10.94
CA ALA A 165 -0.91 23.44 9.69
C ALA A 165 -0.82 22.08 9.00
N LYS A 166 -0.59 20.98 9.75
CA LYS A 166 -0.46 19.64 9.16
C LYS A 166 -1.79 19.11 8.61
N ILE A 167 -2.88 19.25 9.37
CA ILE A 167 -4.20 18.78 8.91
C ILE A 167 -4.66 19.57 7.67
N LYS A 168 -4.32 20.85 7.58
CA LYS A 168 -4.57 21.68 6.41
C LYS A 168 -3.79 21.20 5.19
N ASP A 169 -2.50 20.87 5.34
CA ASP A 169 -1.67 20.32 4.24
C ASP A 169 -2.17 18.94 3.79
N ILE A 170 -2.49 18.04 4.73
CA ILE A 170 -3.11 16.74 4.43
C ILE A 170 -4.40 16.95 3.63
N GLY A 171 -5.29 17.81 4.09
CA GLY A 171 -6.56 18.10 3.43
C GLY A 171 -6.40 18.67 2.03
N THR A 172 -5.48 19.62 1.83
CA THR A 172 -5.21 20.23 0.52
C THR A 172 -4.72 19.21 -0.49
N ARG A 173 -3.72 18.38 -0.12
CA ARG A 173 -3.17 17.35 -1.00
C ARG A 173 -4.18 16.24 -1.28
N SER A 174 -4.93 15.79 -0.26
CA SER A 174 -5.98 14.79 -0.43
C SER A 174 -7.07 15.25 -1.38
N ARG A 175 -7.55 16.49 -1.21
CA ARG A 175 -8.56 17.10 -2.09
C ARG A 175 -8.07 17.15 -3.53
N SER A 176 -6.85 17.62 -3.78
CA SER A 176 -6.27 17.69 -5.12
C SER A 176 -6.25 16.34 -5.83
N ASP A 177 -5.90 15.26 -5.12
CA ASP A 177 -5.87 13.92 -5.72
C ASP A 177 -7.29 13.34 -5.88
N MET A 178 -8.22 13.62 -4.97
CA MET A 178 -9.63 13.25 -5.13
C MET A 178 -10.26 13.96 -6.33
N GLU A 179 -9.94 15.24 -6.58
CA GLU A 179 -10.43 15.99 -7.75
C GLU A 179 -9.99 15.32 -9.07
N LYS A 180 -8.78 14.75 -9.12
CA LYS A 180 -8.31 13.95 -10.27
C LYS A 180 -9.13 12.66 -10.44
N VAL A 181 -9.42 11.96 -9.34
CA VAL A 181 -10.19 10.71 -9.37
C VAL A 181 -11.63 10.94 -9.84
N PHE A 182 -12.26 11.99 -9.35
CA PHE A 182 -13.65 12.31 -9.70
C PHE A 182 -13.81 13.11 -10.99
N ASN A 183 -12.73 13.73 -11.48
CA ASN A 183 -12.75 14.76 -12.53
C ASN A 183 -13.78 15.87 -12.25
N LYS A 184 -13.91 16.27 -10.98
CA LYS A 184 -14.88 17.26 -10.46
C LYS A 184 -14.28 18.02 -9.29
N LYS A 185 -14.85 19.18 -8.97
CA LYS A 185 -14.55 19.89 -7.72
C LYS A 185 -14.93 19.05 -6.50
N VAL A 186 -14.05 19.02 -5.51
CA VAL A 186 -14.25 18.29 -4.26
C VAL A 186 -14.30 19.25 -3.08
N PHE A 187 -15.36 19.15 -2.29
CA PHE A 187 -15.44 19.74 -0.95
C PHE A 187 -15.05 18.65 0.07
N LEU A 188 -13.94 18.84 0.77
CA LEU A 188 -13.43 17.88 1.76
C LEU A 188 -13.60 18.44 3.18
N ASP A 189 -14.46 17.81 3.99
CA ASP A 189 -14.56 18.03 5.45
C ASP A 189 -13.73 16.94 6.16
N LEU A 190 -12.71 17.36 6.93
CA LEU A 190 -11.74 16.46 7.54
C LEU A 190 -11.69 16.68 9.06
N LYS A 191 -12.04 15.64 9.83
CA LYS A 191 -12.06 15.67 11.31
C LYS A 191 -11.12 14.63 11.91
N VAL A 192 -10.40 14.99 12.98
CA VAL A 192 -9.58 14.06 13.76
C VAL A 192 -10.27 13.73 15.06
N LEU A 193 -10.58 12.45 15.26
CA LEU A 193 -11.32 11.98 16.42
C LEU A 193 -10.52 10.92 17.17
N LYS A 194 -10.55 10.97 18.51
CA LYS A 194 -10.05 9.90 19.35
C LYS A 194 -11.16 8.85 19.53
N LYS A 195 -10.84 7.58 19.28
CA LYS A 195 -11.75 6.47 19.58
C LYS A 195 -11.54 5.94 21.00
N SER A 196 -12.63 5.50 21.63
CA SER A 196 -12.59 4.82 22.94
C SER A 196 -11.87 3.48 22.84
N ALA A 197 -11.37 2.98 23.98
CA ALA A 197 -10.55 1.75 24.09
C ALA A 197 -11.24 0.44 23.57
N LEU A 198 -12.56 0.40 23.51
CA LEU A 198 -13.37 -0.75 23.03
C LEU A 198 -13.10 -1.11 21.55
N TRP A 199 -12.58 -0.19 20.77
CA TRP A 199 -12.31 -0.43 19.34
C TRP A 199 -11.12 -1.37 19.07
N LYS A 200 -10.20 -1.56 20.03
CA LYS A 200 -9.07 -2.51 19.93
C LYS A 200 -9.50 -3.98 19.84
N LEU A 201 -10.72 -4.30 20.27
CA LEU A 201 -11.25 -5.67 20.29
C LEU A 201 -11.95 -6.07 18.98
N MET A 202 -12.12 -5.13 18.02
CA MET A 202 -12.84 -5.36 16.76
C MET A 202 -11.92 -5.35 15.52
N MET A 203 -10.59 -5.37 15.70
CA MET A 203 -9.60 -5.57 14.65
C MET A 203 -8.91 -6.93 14.80
#